data_9733b60ee49fb3f39b7f765901cf976c
#
_entry.id   9733b60ee49fb3f39b7f765901cf976c
#
_cell.length_a   1.000
_cell.length_b   1.000
_cell.length_c   1.000
_cell.angle_alpha   90.00
_cell.angle_beta   90.00
_cell.angle_gamma   90.00
#
_symmetry.space_group_name_H-M   'P 1'
#
loop_
_entity.id
_entity.type
_entity.pdbx_description
1 polymer ?
#
loop_
_entity_poly.entity_id
_entity_poly.type
_entity_poly.pdbx_seq_one_letter_code
_entity_poly.pdbx_strand_id
1 'polypeptide(L)'
;MFKSKKEITVEEFMRELERDPDFARRKAVREEELARREAESRKEQATLLRALAAVGVNVSTVWDLVNTSASYTVALPILLDHLNRPYSDGIREGIARALAVRATRPIGWSVLVEQFEKTEPSNTRVKDGLAVALAEASDDSVLGELIDLAKEKRHGDSRVLLLSGIKRSRRPEAKEAIRELAADPALSKEIHSWKRGSRRPK
;
A
#
# COMPACT_ATOMS: atom_id res chain seq x y z
N MET A 1 -48.62 -20.62 13.30
CA MET A 1 -47.84 -20.49 14.55
C MET A 1 -46.37 -20.29 14.14
N PHE A 2 -45.93 -19.03 14.00
CA PHE A 2 -44.57 -18.70 13.61
C PHE A 2 -43.66 -18.82 14.86
N LYS A 3 -42.74 -19.80 14.87
CA LYS A 3 -41.68 -19.87 15.89
C LYS A 3 -40.79 -18.61 15.76
N SER A 4 -40.85 -17.78 16.80
CA SER A 4 -39.91 -16.65 16.96
C SER A 4 -38.48 -17.18 16.88
N LYS A 5 -37.67 -16.72 15.90
CA LYS A 5 -36.24 -16.93 15.93
C LYS A 5 -35.71 -16.15 17.13
N LYS A 6 -35.18 -16.84 18.11
CA LYS A 6 -34.49 -16.28 19.27
C LYS A 6 -33.31 -15.47 18.68
N GLU A 7 -33.30 -14.15 18.86
CA GLU A 7 -32.14 -13.31 18.55
C GLU A 7 -31.04 -13.72 19.53
N ILE A 8 -29.98 -14.31 19.01
CA ILE A 8 -28.80 -14.71 19.76
C ILE A 8 -27.86 -13.51 19.75
N THR A 9 -27.32 -13.10 20.90
CA THR A 9 -26.31 -12.06 20.97
C THR A 9 -25.01 -12.53 20.30
N VAL A 10 -24.16 -11.58 19.84
CA VAL A 10 -22.85 -11.92 19.24
C VAL A 10 -22.00 -12.74 20.22
N GLU A 11 -22.08 -12.43 21.51
CA GLU A 11 -21.36 -13.14 22.56
C GLU A 11 -21.86 -14.58 22.77
N GLU A 12 -23.16 -14.82 22.72
CA GLU A 12 -23.74 -16.15 22.79
C GLU A 12 -23.37 -16.99 21.57
N PHE A 13 -23.43 -16.39 20.38
CA PHE A 13 -23.03 -17.04 19.14
C PHE A 13 -21.53 -17.41 19.14
N MET A 14 -20.66 -16.52 19.62
CA MET A 14 -19.23 -16.82 19.73
C MET A 14 -18.94 -17.93 20.71
N ARG A 15 -19.63 -17.97 21.87
CA ARG A 15 -19.51 -19.09 22.84
C ARG A 15 -20.00 -20.41 22.27
N GLU A 16 -21.01 -20.40 21.43
CA GLU A 16 -21.53 -21.61 20.78
C GLU A 16 -20.55 -22.13 19.73
N LEU A 17 -19.95 -21.20 18.92
CA LEU A 17 -18.89 -21.53 17.98
C LEU A 17 -17.63 -22.09 18.66
N GLU A 18 -17.24 -21.55 19.80
CA GLU A 18 -16.06 -22.03 20.55
C GLU A 18 -16.26 -23.43 21.15
N ARG A 19 -17.50 -23.85 21.33
CA ARG A 19 -17.85 -25.22 21.77
C ARG A 19 -17.88 -26.25 20.64
N ASP A 20 -17.91 -25.78 19.38
CA ASP A 20 -17.85 -26.64 18.20
C ASP A 20 -16.41 -27.16 18.01
N PRO A 21 -16.16 -28.47 18.16
CA PRO A 21 -14.82 -29.05 18.01
C PRO A 21 -14.23 -28.80 16.60
N ASP A 22 -15.06 -28.78 15.58
CA ASP A 22 -14.62 -28.52 14.20
C ASP A 22 -14.23 -27.08 14.01
N PHE A 23 -14.92 -26.13 14.63
CA PHE A 23 -14.52 -24.72 14.63
C PHE A 23 -13.20 -24.52 15.38
N ALA A 24 -13.05 -25.07 16.57
CA ALA A 24 -11.82 -25.02 17.36
C ALA A 24 -10.63 -25.59 16.58
N ARG A 25 -10.81 -26.73 15.90
CA ARG A 25 -9.79 -27.35 15.07
C ARG A 25 -9.40 -26.45 13.88
N ARG A 26 -10.38 -25.93 13.14
CA ARG A 26 -10.12 -25.00 12.01
C ARG A 26 -9.41 -23.73 12.47
N LYS A 27 -9.79 -23.19 13.64
CA LYS A 27 -9.15 -22.03 14.25
C LYS A 27 -7.68 -22.32 14.58
N ALA A 28 -7.41 -23.44 15.26
CA ALA A 28 -6.04 -23.84 15.61
C ALA A 28 -5.15 -24.04 14.38
N VAL A 29 -5.64 -24.71 13.33
CA VAL A 29 -4.89 -24.89 12.07
C VAL A 29 -4.60 -23.53 11.41
N ARG A 30 -5.55 -22.61 11.41
CA ARG A 30 -5.35 -21.27 10.86
C ARG A 30 -4.33 -20.47 11.66
N GLU A 31 -4.38 -20.54 12.98
CA GLU A 31 -3.43 -19.85 13.88
C GLU A 31 -2.01 -20.39 13.69
N GLU A 32 -1.87 -21.72 13.59
CA GLU A 32 -0.57 -22.35 13.31
C GLU A 32 -0.01 -21.93 11.95
N GLU A 33 -0.85 -21.91 10.91
CA GLU A 33 -0.44 -21.48 9.58
C GLU A 33 -0.05 -20.01 9.56
N LEU A 34 -0.78 -19.13 10.26
CA LEU A 34 -0.44 -17.72 10.41
C LEU A 34 0.90 -17.55 11.13
N ALA A 35 1.09 -18.23 12.25
CA ALA A 35 2.35 -18.17 13.01
C ALA A 35 3.54 -18.65 12.18
N ARG A 36 3.36 -19.71 11.37
CA ARG A 36 4.38 -20.19 10.45
C ARG A 36 4.72 -19.14 9.38
N ARG A 37 3.71 -18.55 8.72
CA ARG A 37 3.90 -17.50 7.72
C ARG A 37 4.59 -16.27 8.29
N GLU A 38 4.24 -15.88 9.51
CA GLU A 38 4.88 -14.77 10.21
C GLU A 38 6.36 -15.07 10.52
N ALA A 39 6.67 -16.30 10.97
CA ALA A 39 8.03 -16.73 11.23
C ALA A 39 8.89 -16.76 9.95
N GLU A 40 8.34 -17.27 8.84
CA GLU A 40 8.99 -17.26 7.54
C GLU A 40 9.24 -15.84 7.03
N SER A 41 8.24 -14.98 7.09
CA SER A 41 8.35 -13.57 6.71
C SER A 41 9.39 -12.84 7.55
N ARG A 42 9.41 -13.08 8.87
CA ARG A 42 10.40 -12.46 9.79
C ARG A 42 11.81 -12.93 9.47
N LYS A 43 12.00 -14.21 9.15
CA LYS A 43 13.27 -14.76 8.72
C LYS A 43 13.76 -14.15 7.40
N GLU A 44 12.86 -14.02 6.42
CA GLU A 44 13.16 -13.44 5.11
C GLU A 44 13.63 -11.99 5.24
N GLN A 45 12.96 -11.16 6.04
CA GLN A 45 13.30 -9.76 6.22
C GLN A 45 14.38 -9.49 7.31
N ALA A 46 14.97 -10.54 7.89
CA ALA A 46 15.92 -10.38 8.99
C ALA A 46 17.13 -9.47 8.67
N THR A 47 17.59 -9.49 7.42
CA THR A 47 18.70 -8.61 6.97
C THR A 47 18.26 -7.16 6.91
N LEU A 48 17.06 -6.87 6.41
CA LEU A 48 16.46 -5.53 6.43
C LEU A 48 16.31 -5.03 7.87
N LEU A 49 15.70 -5.83 8.74
CA LEU A 49 15.43 -5.44 10.12
C LEU A 49 16.73 -5.14 10.90
N ARG A 50 17.79 -5.92 10.68
CA ARG A 50 19.11 -5.64 11.26
C ARG A 50 19.71 -4.34 10.74
N ALA A 51 19.59 -4.06 9.43
CA ALA A 51 20.08 -2.81 8.86
C ALA A 51 19.32 -1.59 9.40
N LEU A 52 18.00 -1.70 9.57
CA LEU A 52 17.16 -0.67 10.18
C LEU A 52 17.54 -0.44 11.65
N ALA A 53 17.73 -1.50 12.42
CA ALA A 53 18.16 -1.41 13.83
C ALA A 53 19.52 -0.74 13.98
N ALA A 54 20.46 -0.96 13.05
CA ALA A 54 21.78 -0.33 13.07
C ALA A 54 21.74 1.21 12.95
N VAL A 55 20.65 1.77 12.38
CA VAL A 55 20.42 3.22 12.32
C VAL A 55 19.40 3.70 13.36
N GLY A 56 19.10 2.87 14.36
CA GLY A 56 18.22 3.23 15.48
C GLY A 56 16.70 3.04 15.19
N VAL A 57 16.35 2.41 14.06
CA VAL A 57 14.95 2.14 13.71
C VAL A 57 14.62 0.69 14.08
N ASN A 58 14.04 0.50 15.26
CA ASN A 58 13.72 -0.81 15.82
C ASN A 58 12.25 -1.17 15.51
N VAL A 59 12.06 -2.12 14.60
CA VAL A 59 10.76 -2.60 14.17
C VAL A 59 10.72 -4.12 14.11
N SER A 60 9.57 -4.72 14.27
CA SER A 60 9.38 -6.18 14.19
C SER A 60 9.16 -6.65 12.76
N THR A 61 8.58 -5.78 11.93
CA THR A 61 8.34 -5.99 10.50
C THR A 61 8.48 -4.66 9.77
N VAL A 62 8.71 -4.69 8.45
CA VAL A 62 8.70 -3.47 7.62
C VAL A 62 7.34 -2.75 7.64
N TRP A 63 6.26 -3.47 7.88
CA TRP A 63 4.91 -2.91 7.97
C TRP A 63 4.70 -1.99 9.18
N ASP A 64 5.52 -2.11 10.22
CA ASP A 64 5.48 -1.20 11.36
C ASP A 64 5.84 0.23 10.95
N LEU A 65 6.69 0.40 9.90
CA LEU A 65 7.01 1.70 9.34
C LEU A 65 5.84 2.33 8.58
N VAL A 66 4.98 1.53 8.00
CA VAL A 66 3.78 2.01 7.27
C VAL A 66 2.75 2.59 8.24
N ASN A 67 2.69 2.04 9.45
CA ASN A 67 1.67 2.37 10.44
C ASN A 67 2.17 3.33 11.54
N THR A 68 3.43 3.83 11.44
CA THR A 68 3.98 4.75 12.44
C THR A 68 3.80 6.22 12.08
N SER A 69 3.59 7.06 13.09
CA SER A 69 3.69 8.51 12.97
C SER A 69 5.10 9.05 13.25
N ALA A 70 6.01 8.20 13.73
CA ALA A 70 7.39 8.59 14.00
C ALA A 70 8.19 8.80 12.71
N SER A 71 9.09 9.78 12.69
CA SER A 71 9.98 10.01 11.56
C SER A 71 11.08 8.93 11.51
N TYR A 72 11.28 8.36 10.34
CA TYR A 72 12.34 7.35 10.06
C TYR A 72 13.15 7.69 8.81
N THR A 73 13.41 8.96 8.56
CA THR A 73 14.13 9.42 7.36
C THR A 73 15.52 8.80 7.21
N VAL A 74 16.17 8.47 8.32
CA VAL A 74 17.47 7.76 8.34
C VAL A 74 17.40 6.34 7.75
N ALA A 75 16.21 5.74 7.72
CA ALA A 75 15.97 4.42 7.14
C ALA A 75 15.78 4.44 5.62
N LEU A 76 15.47 5.58 5.01
CA LEU A 76 15.10 5.66 3.60
C LEU A 76 16.18 5.11 2.65
N PRO A 77 17.49 5.39 2.83
CA PRO A 77 18.52 4.79 1.97
C PRO A 77 18.57 3.26 2.08
N ILE A 78 18.32 2.72 3.28
CA ILE A 78 18.29 1.27 3.52
C ILE A 78 17.07 0.65 2.81
N LEU A 79 15.91 1.28 2.93
CA LEU A 79 14.68 0.82 2.28
C LEU A 79 14.83 0.83 0.75
N LEU A 80 15.45 1.86 0.18
CA LEU A 80 15.71 1.96 -1.26
C LEU A 80 16.66 0.86 -1.75
N ASP A 81 17.74 0.58 -1.01
CA ASP A 81 18.64 -0.53 -1.33
C ASP A 81 17.91 -1.88 -1.27
N HIS A 82 17.12 -2.10 -0.24
CA HIS A 82 16.38 -3.34 -0.04
C HIS A 82 15.19 -3.52 -1.02
N LEU A 83 14.63 -2.43 -1.57
CA LEU A 83 13.59 -2.51 -2.59
C LEU A 83 14.07 -3.24 -3.87
N ASN A 84 15.37 -3.17 -4.16
CA ASN A 84 16.00 -3.82 -5.30
C ASN A 84 16.35 -5.31 -5.05
N ARG A 85 16.16 -5.82 -3.83
CA ARG A 85 16.51 -7.19 -3.48
C ARG A 85 15.34 -8.16 -3.72
N PRO A 86 15.62 -9.46 -3.94
CA PRO A 86 14.62 -10.47 -4.23
C PRO A 86 13.87 -10.91 -2.96
N TYR A 87 12.99 -10.05 -2.46
CA TYR A 87 12.04 -10.38 -1.39
C TYR A 87 10.72 -10.87 -1.98
N SER A 88 9.95 -11.60 -1.15
CA SER A 88 8.56 -11.91 -1.45
C SER A 88 7.73 -10.65 -1.68
N ASP A 89 6.65 -10.76 -2.44
CA ASP A 89 5.80 -9.61 -2.80
C ASP A 89 5.26 -8.87 -1.58
N GLY A 90 4.95 -9.60 -0.50
CA GLY A 90 4.46 -8.98 0.74
C GLY A 90 5.49 -8.08 1.42
N ILE A 91 6.77 -8.46 1.40
CA ILE A 91 7.85 -7.65 1.95
C ILE A 91 8.18 -6.50 1.00
N ARG A 92 8.24 -6.75 -0.31
CA ARG A 92 8.46 -5.70 -1.32
C ARG A 92 7.36 -4.63 -1.29
N GLU A 93 6.09 -5.04 -1.15
CA GLU A 93 4.98 -4.10 -0.95
C GLU A 93 5.18 -3.27 0.32
N GLY A 94 5.53 -3.92 1.45
CA GLY A 94 5.80 -3.23 2.71
C GLY A 94 6.93 -2.21 2.60
N ILE A 95 8.04 -2.55 1.94
CA ILE A 95 9.16 -1.64 1.67
C ILE A 95 8.70 -0.46 0.80
N ALA A 96 7.97 -0.72 -0.29
CA ALA A 96 7.46 0.32 -1.17
C ALA A 96 6.54 1.28 -0.40
N ARG A 97 5.60 0.76 0.40
CA ARG A 97 4.72 1.59 1.22
C ARG A 97 5.45 2.36 2.32
N ALA A 98 6.52 1.81 2.90
CA ALA A 98 7.36 2.53 3.85
C ALA A 98 8.15 3.68 3.19
N LEU A 99 8.37 3.63 1.87
CA LEU A 99 8.94 4.73 1.08
C LEU A 99 7.91 5.81 0.68
N ALA A 100 6.63 5.65 1.03
CA ALA A 100 5.55 6.59 0.72
C ALA A 100 5.59 7.84 1.61
N VAL A 101 6.71 8.53 1.64
CA VAL A 101 6.93 9.77 2.39
C VAL A 101 7.64 10.81 1.50
N ARG A 102 7.34 12.09 1.71
CA ARG A 102 7.93 13.19 0.90
C ARG A 102 9.46 13.20 0.92
N ALA A 103 10.06 12.81 2.04
CA ALA A 103 11.51 12.76 2.19
C ALA A 103 12.19 11.74 1.25
N THR A 104 11.46 10.80 0.67
CA THR A 104 11.97 9.84 -0.31
C THR A 104 12.28 10.51 -1.66
N ARG A 105 11.55 11.57 -2.04
CA ARG A 105 11.68 12.18 -3.38
C ARG A 105 13.13 12.55 -3.74
N PRO A 106 13.88 13.32 -2.94
CA PRO A 106 15.19 13.80 -3.36
C PRO A 106 16.25 12.69 -3.53
N ILE A 107 16.03 11.54 -2.91
CA ILE A 107 17.03 10.46 -2.89
C ILE A 107 16.58 9.18 -3.58
N GLY A 108 15.29 8.98 -3.80
CA GLY A 108 14.74 7.70 -4.25
C GLY A 108 13.71 7.78 -5.37
N TRP A 109 13.42 8.97 -5.92
CA TRP A 109 12.43 9.11 -6.97
C TRP A 109 12.72 8.20 -8.18
N SER A 110 13.93 8.26 -8.72
CA SER A 110 14.33 7.45 -9.86
C SER A 110 14.25 5.95 -9.61
N VAL A 111 14.60 5.52 -8.38
CA VAL A 111 14.49 4.11 -7.98
C VAL A 111 13.03 3.68 -7.93
N LEU A 112 12.14 4.51 -7.38
CA LEU A 112 10.70 4.22 -7.35
C LEU A 112 10.11 4.11 -8.76
N VAL A 113 10.46 5.03 -9.66
CA VAL A 113 10.04 5.00 -11.07
C VAL A 113 10.53 3.73 -11.74
N GLU A 114 11.82 3.42 -11.65
CA GLU A 114 12.42 2.23 -12.23
C GLU A 114 11.74 0.95 -11.75
N GLN A 115 11.50 0.83 -10.43
CA GLN A 115 10.84 -0.35 -9.86
C GLN A 115 9.36 -0.43 -10.28
N PHE A 116 8.66 0.70 -10.38
CA PHE A 116 7.29 0.74 -10.86
C PHE A 116 7.20 0.31 -12.32
N GLU A 117 8.11 0.78 -13.17
CA GLU A 117 8.17 0.39 -14.59
C GLU A 117 8.49 -1.09 -14.78
N LYS A 118 9.46 -1.63 -14.03
CA LYS A 118 9.88 -3.04 -14.10
C LYS A 118 8.85 -4.02 -13.52
N THR A 119 8.00 -3.57 -12.61
CA THR A 119 7.02 -4.45 -11.98
C THR A 119 5.86 -4.73 -12.93
N GLU A 120 5.59 -6.00 -13.19
CA GLU A 120 4.49 -6.42 -14.04
C GLU A 120 3.13 -5.97 -13.50
N PRO A 121 2.17 -5.57 -14.37
CA PRO A 121 0.83 -5.15 -13.94
C PRO A 121 0.06 -6.25 -13.20
N SER A 122 0.38 -7.52 -13.46
CA SER A 122 -0.21 -8.67 -12.78
C SER A 122 0.23 -8.79 -11.32
N ASN A 123 1.41 -8.26 -10.97
CA ASN A 123 1.86 -8.15 -9.57
C ASN A 123 1.29 -6.88 -8.93
N THR A 124 -0.03 -6.87 -8.74
CA THR A 124 -0.77 -5.72 -8.22
C THR A 124 -0.28 -5.30 -6.83
N ARG A 125 0.10 -6.22 -5.95
CA ARG A 125 0.56 -5.92 -4.60
C ARG A 125 1.76 -4.98 -4.60
N VAL A 126 2.83 -5.37 -5.26
CA VAL A 126 4.07 -4.60 -5.32
C VAL A 126 3.84 -3.31 -6.10
N LYS A 127 3.15 -3.41 -7.24
CA LYS A 127 2.88 -2.26 -8.10
C LYS A 127 2.03 -1.19 -7.43
N ASP A 128 1.02 -1.59 -6.66
CA ASP A 128 0.20 -0.66 -5.86
C ASP A 128 1.02 0.02 -4.75
N GLY A 129 1.88 -0.75 -4.06
CA GLY A 129 2.79 -0.17 -3.08
C GLY A 129 3.71 0.89 -3.67
N LEU A 130 4.27 0.62 -4.84
CA LEU A 130 5.13 1.56 -5.59
C LEU A 130 4.34 2.78 -6.09
N ALA A 131 3.12 2.59 -6.59
CA ALA A 131 2.26 3.70 -7.01
C ALA A 131 1.92 4.64 -5.84
N VAL A 132 1.62 4.08 -4.66
CA VAL A 132 1.41 4.87 -3.43
C VAL A 132 2.69 5.62 -3.06
N ALA A 133 3.87 4.97 -3.12
CA ALA A 133 5.13 5.61 -2.81
C ALA A 133 5.42 6.78 -3.76
N LEU A 134 5.24 6.60 -5.06
CA LEU A 134 5.38 7.65 -6.08
C LEU A 134 4.41 8.80 -5.82
N ALA A 135 3.15 8.51 -5.58
CA ALA A 135 2.15 9.53 -5.31
C ALA A 135 2.48 10.34 -4.06
N GLU A 136 2.87 9.70 -2.94
CA GLU A 136 3.16 10.40 -1.69
C GLU A 136 4.51 11.14 -1.71
N ALA A 137 5.52 10.59 -2.37
CA ALA A 137 6.83 11.24 -2.55
C ALA A 137 6.77 12.42 -3.53
N SER A 138 5.80 12.47 -4.46
CA SER A 138 5.75 13.47 -5.52
C SER A 138 5.57 14.89 -5.02
N ASP A 139 6.14 15.82 -5.76
CA ASP A 139 5.90 17.27 -5.69
C ASP A 139 5.84 17.86 -7.10
N ASP A 140 5.75 19.20 -7.20
CA ASP A 140 5.65 19.89 -8.50
C ASP A 140 6.88 19.71 -9.40
N SER A 141 8.05 19.32 -8.87
CA SER A 141 9.27 19.13 -9.66
C SER A 141 9.26 17.85 -10.50
N VAL A 142 8.49 16.86 -10.08
CA VAL A 142 8.35 15.53 -10.73
C VAL A 142 6.93 15.31 -11.28
N LEU A 143 6.10 16.36 -11.30
CA LEU A 143 4.70 16.27 -11.70
C LEU A 143 4.55 15.76 -13.15
N GLY A 144 5.38 16.22 -14.08
CA GLY A 144 5.33 15.76 -15.48
C GLY A 144 5.51 14.26 -15.59
N GLU A 145 6.56 13.74 -14.96
CA GLU A 145 6.87 12.31 -14.98
C GLU A 145 5.76 11.47 -14.31
N LEU A 146 5.20 11.97 -13.19
CA LEU A 146 4.06 11.30 -12.54
C LEU A 146 2.81 11.24 -13.43
N ILE A 147 2.56 12.31 -14.21
CA ILE A 147 1.46 12.36 -15.19
C ILE A 147 1.72 11.36 -16.32
N ASP A 148 2.94 11.27 -16.82
CA ASP A 148 3.30 10.35 -17.90
C ASP A 148 3.10 8.89 -17.45
N LEU A 149 3.54 8.53 -16.25
CA LEU A 149 3.29 7.21 -15.65
C LEU A 149 1.78 6.91 -15.53
N ALA A 150 0.97 7.90 -15.15
CA ALA A 150 -0.48 7.72 -15.04
C ALA A 150 -1.17 7.56 -16.41
N LYS A 151 -0.61 8.14 -17.49
CA LYS A 151 -1.11 8.01 -18.87
C LYS A 151 -0.78 6.66 -19.49
N GLU A 152 0.31 6.03 -19.09
CA GLU A 152 0.77 4.77 -19.67
C GLU A 152 -0.10 3.57 -19.27
N LYS A 153 -0.96 3.12 -20.17
CA LYS A 153 -1.92 2.02 -19.95
C LYS A 153 -1.26 0.68 -19.60
N ARG A 154 0.01 0.47 -20.01
CA ARG A 154 0.76 -0.75 -19.65
C ARG A 154 0.92 -0.96 -18.15
N HIS A 155 0.77 0.08 -17.32
CA HIS A 155 0.86 -0.04 -15.87
C HIS A 155 -0.43 -0.55 -15.20
N GLY A 156 -1.50 -0.79 -15.95
CA GLY A 156 -2.73 -1.39 -15.45
C GLY A 156 -3.49 -0.48 -14.49
N ASP A 157 -4.23 -1.10 -13.55
CA ASP A 157 -5.13 -0.40 -12.63
C ASP A 157 -4.38 0.34 -11.50
N SER A 158 -3.13 -0.03 -11.21
CA SER A 158 -2.31 0.65 -10.19
C SER A 158 -2.11 2.14 -10.48
N ARG A 159 -2.31 2.59 -11.74
CA ARG A 159 -2.31 4.00 -12.15
C ARG A 159 -3.31 4.86 -11.38
N VAL A 160 -4.39 4.26 -10.92
CA VAL A 160 -5.41 4.95 -10.10
C VAL A 160 -4.78 5.57 -8.84
N LEU A 161 -3.79 4.92 -8.26
CA LEU A 161 -3.13 5.37 -7.03
C LEU A 161 -2.21 6.57 -7.26
N LEU A 162 -1.67 6.73 -8.49
CA LEU A 162 -0.85 7.90 -8.86
C LEU A 162 -1.68 9.20 -8.89
N LEU A 163 -2.99 9.10 -9.11
CA LEU A 163 -3.88 10.25 -9.21
C LEU A 163 -3.90 11.12 -7.94
N SER A 164 -3.65 10.57 -6.78
CA SER A 164 -3.60 11.30 -5.52
C SER A 164 -2.45 12.33 -5.52
N GLY A 165 -1.29 11.96 -6.05
CA GLY A 165 -0.14 12.85 -6.23
C GLY A 165 -0.42 13.98 -7.22
N ILE A 166 -1.01 13.66 -8.38
CA ILE A 166 -1.39 14.63 -9.41
C ILE A 166 -2.43 15.62 -8.85
N LYS A 167 -3.46 15.12 -8.16
CA LYS A 167 -4.53 15.92 -7.55
C LYS A 167 -4.02 16.91 -6.52
N ARG A 168 -2.95 16.57 -5.81
CA ARG A 168 -2.36 17.43 -4.77
C ARG A 168 -1.70 18.68 -5.33
N SER A 169 -1.21 18.64 -6.57
CA SER A 169 -0.61 19.78 -7.25
C SER A 169 -1.67 20.83 -7.60
N ARG A 170 -1.31 22.10 -7.43
CA ARG A 170 -2.15 23.25 -7.82
C ARG A 170 -1.81 23.76 -9.22
N ARG A 171 -0.83 23.16 -9.88
CA ARG A 171 -0.37 23.57 -11.20
C ARG A 171 -1.45 23.40 -12.27
N PRO A 172 -1.47 24.27 -13.31
CA PRO A 172 -2.39 24.13 -14.44
C PRO A 172 -2.28 22.77 -15.13
N GLU A 173 -1.05 22.26 -15.28
CA GLU A 173 -0.73 20.98 -15.92
C GLU A 173 -1.41 19.79 -15.21
N ALA A 174 -1.47 19.82 -13.87
CA ALA A 174 -2.17 18.80 -13.10
C ALA A 174 -3.67 18.80 -13.38
N LYS A 175 -4.28 20.00 -13.49
CA LYS A 175 -5.71 20.14 -13.78
C LYS A 175 -6.05 19.66 -15.19
N GLU A 176 -5.16 19.95 -16.16
CA GLU A 176 -5.31 19.47 -17.53
C GLU A 176 -5.19 17.97 -17.61
N ALA A 177 -4.13 17.38 -17.01
CA ALA A 177 -3.93 15.95 -16.96
C ALA A 177 -5.12 15.22 -16.33
N ILE A 178 -5.71 15.74 -15.24
CA ILE A 178 -6.91 15.15 -14.63
C ILE A 178 -8.10 15.16 -15.59
N ARG A 179 -8.27 16.20 -16.41
CA ARG A 179 -9.35 16.26 -17.42
C ARG A 179 -9.14 15.21 -18.51
N GLU A 180 -7.91 15.07 -19.01
CA GLU A 180 -7.56 14.05 -20.00
C GLU A 180 -7.74 12.63 -19.45
N LEU A 181 -7.20 12.36 -18.25
CA LEU A 181 -7.27 11.06 -17.59
C LEU A 181 -8.72 10.65 -17.23
N ALA A 182 -9.64 11.61 -17.11
CA ALA A 182 -11.06 11.33 -16.87
C ALA A 182 -11.74 10.60 -18.04
N ALA A 183 -11.15 10.62 -19.24
CA ALA A 183 -11.61 9.85 -20.39
C ALA A 183 -11.16 8.38 -20.36
N ASP A 184 -10.19 8.02 -19.52
CA ASP A 184 -9.75 6.63 -19.36
C ASP A 184 -10.72 5.86 -18.45
N PRO A 185 -11.36 4.77 -18.94
CA PRO A 185 -12.33 4.00 -18.15
C PRO A 185 -11.76 3.47 -16.82
N ALA A 186 -10.48 3.11 -16.78
CA ALA A 186 -9.83 2.61 -15.56
C ALA A 186 -9.68 3.69 -14.47
N LEU A 187 -9.56 4.96 -14.86
CA LEU A 187 -9.30 6.09 -13.96
C LEU A 187 -10.52 6.97 -13.69
N SER A 188 -11.48 6.94 -14.61
CA SER A 188 -12.65 7.83 -14.62
C SER A 188 -13.48 7.73 -13.34
N LYS A 189 -13.69 6.51 -12.82
CA LYS A 189 -14.48 6.27 -11.60
C LYS A 189 -13.90 7.02 -10.40
N GLU A 190 -12.60 6.96 -10.20
CA GLU A 190 -11.90 7.65 -9.12
C GLU A 190 -11.99 9.17 -9.31
N ILE A 191 -11.67 9.69 -10.50
CA ILE A 191 -11.72 11.12 -10.79
C ILE A 191 -13.12 11.70 -10.60
N HIS A 192 -14.17 10.98 -11.02
CA HIS A 192 -15.57 11.42 -10.84
C HIS A 192 -16.02 11.35 -9.36
N SER A 193 -15.45 10.46 -8.56
CA SER A 193 -15.76 10.36 -7.12
C SER A 193 -15.44 11.67 -6.37
N TRP A 194 -14.40 12.38 -6.78
CA TRP A 194 -13.98 13.64 -6.14
C TRP A 194 -15.01 14.77 -6.29
N LYS A 195 -15.74 14.81 -7.43
CA LYS A 195 -16.79 15.81 -7.67
C LYS A 195 -18.00 15.61 -6.76
N ARG A 196 -18.26 14.36 -6.32
CA ARG A 196 -19.36 14.03 -5.42
C ARG A 196 -19.05 14.40 -3.96
N GLY A 197 -17.80 14.22 -3.52
CA GLY A 197 -17.36 14.55 -2.16
C GLY A 197 -17.36 16.07 -1.86
N SER A 198 -17.18 16.92 -2.89
CA SER A 198 -17.19 18.39 -2.73
C SER A 198 -18.59 19.01 -2.61
N ARG A 199 -19.67 18.23 -2.80
CA ARG A 199 -21.08 18.69 -2.74
C ARG A 199 -21.82 18.33 -1.44
N ARG A 200 -21.14 17.80 -0.40
CA ARG A 200 -21.80 17.68 0.91
C ARG A 200 -21.93 19.07 1.53
N PRO A 201 -23.16 19.58 1.77
CA PRO A 201 -23.36 20.82 2.50
C PRO A 201 -22.87 20.64 3.94
N LYS A 202 -22.29 21.74 4.48
CA LYS A 202 -21.91 21.85 5.88
C LYS A 202 -23.16 21.80 6.77
#